data_05de700323257c9dfe91de80d0a7a2dd
#
_entry.id   05de700323257c9dfe91de80d0a7a2dd
#
_cell.length_a   1.000
_cell.length_b   1.000
_cell.length_c   1.000
_cell.angle_alpha   90.00
_cell.angle_beta   90.00
_cell.angle_gamma   90.00
#
_symmetry.space_group_name_H-M   'P 1'
#
loop_
_entity.id
_entity.type
_entity.pdbx_description
1 polymer ?
#
loop_
_entity_poly.entity_id
_entity_poly.type
_entity_poly.pdbx_seq_one_letter_code
_entity_poly.pdbx_strand_id
1 'polypeptide(L)'
;MKFKNELEKIENTYFGKNKCIIIGNPVEHSLSPTMHNIAYKNCNIDDKFIFDKITVKEEELEEFIFDLKDINKKTNSFVGLTCTMPHKQNIIKYLDEIKNEAKIIGAVNSVLIKDNKFRL
;
A
#
# COMPACT_ATOMS: atom_id res chain seq x y z
N MET A 1 -17.89 2.60 -3.49
CA MET A 1 -16.58 2.65 -2.89
C MET A 1 -16.22 1.30 -2.35
N LYS A 2 -15.70 0.51 -3.25
CA LYS A 2 -15.53 -0.94 -3.06
C LYS A 2 -14.54 -1.28 -1.94
N PHE A 3 -13.47 -0.49 -1.80
CA PHE A 3 -12.37 -0.84 -0.89
C PHE A 3 -12.48 -0.17 0.48
N LYS A 4 -13.43 0.73 0.66
CA LYS A 4 -13.55 1.51 1.89
C LYS A 4 -13.73 0.62 3.11
N ASN A 5 -14.62 -0.37 3.04
CA ASN A 5 -14.89 -1.26 4.17
C ASN A 5 -13.67 -2.11 4.52
N GLU A 6 -12.96 -2.61 3.51
CA GLU A 6 -11.76 -3.42 3.72
C GLU A 6 -10.64 -2.59 4.35
N LEU A 7 -10.44 -1.36 3.88
CA LEU A 7 -9.44 -0.45 4.44
C LEU A 7 -9.80 -0.04 5.86
N GLU A 8 -11.07 0.23 6.14
CA GLU A 8 -11.52 0.55 7.49
C GLU A 8 -11.32 -0.63 8.43
N LYS A 9 -11.55 -1.85 7.96
CA LYS A 9 -11.31 -3.05 8.76
C LYS A 9 -9.85 -3.18 9.15
N ILE A 10 -8.95 -2.92 8.21
CA ILE A 10 -7.50 -2.93 8.48
C ILE A 10 -7.14 -1.85 9.49
N GLU A 11 -7.68 -0.64 9.31
CA GLU A 11 -7.44 0.46 10.24
C GLU A 11 -7.88 0.11 11.66
N ASN A 12 -9.06 -0.47 11.81
CA ASN A 12 -9.60 -0.83 13.11
C ASN A 12 -8.88 -2.00 13.74
N THR A 13 -8.53 -3.02 12.94
CA THR A 13 -7.83 -4.21 13.42
C THR A 13 -6.44 -3.86 13.96
N TYR A 14 -5.74 -2.95 13.29
CA TYR A 14 -4.38 -2.57 13.62
C TYR A 14 -4.30 -1.12 14.10
N PHE A 15 -5.30 -0.67 14.82
CA PHE A 15 -5.38 0.69 15.34
C PHE A 15 -4.10 1.06 16.10
N GLY A 16 -3.57 2.24 15.80
CA GLY A 16 -2.34 2.72 16.43
C GLY A 16 -1.06 2.31 15.74
N LYS A 17 -1.14 1.44 14.71
CA LYS A 17 0.05 1.06 13.94
C LYS A 17 0.06 1.74 12.58
N ASN A 18 1.26 1.96 12.05
CA ASN A 18 1.42 2.36 10.66
C ASN A 18 1.25 1.14 9.76
N LYS A 19 0.53 1.30 8.64
CA LYS A 19 0.18 0.19 7.75
C LYS A 19 0.91 0.31 6.43
N CYS A 20 1.47 -0.81 6.00
CA CYS A 20 1.98 -1.01 4.64
C CYS A 20 1.12 -2.08 3.97
N ILE A 21 0.73 -1.86 2.75
CA ILE A 21 -0.17 -2.76 2.00
C ILE A 21 0.49 -3.17 0.70
N ILE A 22 0.45 -4.48 0.38
CA ILE A 22 0.76 -4.93 -0.97
C ILE A 22 -0.54 -5.12 -1.75
N ILE A 23 -0.59 -4.58 -2.96
CA ILE A 23 -1.72 -4.74 -3.87
C ILE A 23 -1.29 -5.48 -5.13
N GLY A 24 -2.20 -6.29 -5.65
CA GLY A 24 -1.98 -7.05 -6.87
C GLY A 24 -3.17 -7.97 -7.14
N ASN A 25 -3.07 -8.74 -8.19
CA ASN A 25 -4.09 -9.72 -8.53
C ASN A 25 -3.41 -10.87 -9.30
N PRO A 26 -3.22 -12.04 -8.65
CA PRO A 26 -3.59 -12.34 -7.25
C PRO A 26 -2.53 -11.92 -6.23
N VAL A 27 -2.92 -11.72 -4.96
CA VAL A 27 -2.01 -11.49 -3.84
C VAL A 27 -2.25 -12.44 -2.66
N GLU A 28 -3.25 -13.31 -2.75
CA GLU A 28 -3.64 -14.18 -1.64
C GLU A 28 -2.48 -15.03 -1.12
N HIS A 29 -1.61 -15.44 -2.02
CA HIS A 29 -0.46 -16.31 -1.70
C HIS A 29 0.85 -15.55 -1.54
N SER A 30 0.80 -14.22 -1.51
CA SER A 30 2.01 -13.43 -1.30
C SER A 30 2.60 -13.71 0.08
N LEU A 31 3.91 -13.94 0.11
CA LEU A 31 4.66 -14.12 1.36
C LEU A 31 5.13 -12.80 1.96
N SER A 32 4.91 -11.69 1.25
CA SER A 32 5.39 -10.38 1.70
C SER A 32 4.86 -9.98 3.08
N PRO A 33 3.55 -10.13 3.38
CA PRO A 33 3.08 -9.80 4.72
C PRO A 33 3.78 -10.61 5.82
N THR A 34 3.90 -11.92 5.63
CA THR A 34 4.55 -12.79 6.60
C THR A 34 6.01 -12.40 6.81
N MET A 35 6.75 -12.18 5.72
CA MET A 35 8.16 -11.85 5.78
C MET A 35 8.40 -10.49 6.45
N HIS A 36 7.61 -9.47 6.07
CA HIS A 36 7.75 -8.14 6.64
C HIS A 36 7.36 -8.11 8.11
N ASN A 37 6.29 -8.81 8.49
CA ASN A 37 5.84 -8.82 9.88
C ASN A 37 6.85 -9.55 10.77
N ILE A 38 7.49 -10.61 10.29
CA ILE A 38 8.58 -11.29 11.01
C ILE A 38 9.76 -10.33 11.19
N ALA A 39 10.12 -9.59 10.15
CA ALA A 39 11.21 -8.62 10.21
C ALA A 39 10.88 -7.51 11.22
N TYR A 40 9.66 -7.01 11.24
CA TYR A 40 9.25 -6.01 12.22
C TYR A 40 9.39 -6.53 13.64
N LYS A 41 8.99 -7.78 13.88
CA LYS A 41 9.12 -8.40 15.19
C LYS A 41 10.59 -8.54 15.60
N ASN A 42 11.44 -8.99 14.68
CA ASN A 42 12.87 -9.15 14.95
C ASN A 42 13.57 -7.82 15.23
N CYS A 43 13.04 -6.72 14.67
CA CYS A 43 13.57 -5.37 14.90
C CYS A 43 12.88 -4.65 16.07
N ASN A 44 11.95 -5.32 16.76
CA ASN A 44 11.19 -4.75 17.88
C ASN A 44 10.36 -3.52 17.50
N ILE A 45 9.80 -3.52 16.27
CA ILE A 45 8.92 -2.45 15.80
C ILE A 45 7.55 -2.97 15.36
N ASP A 46 7.21 -4.20 15.73
CA ASP A 46 5.92 -4.80 15.39
C ASP A 46 4.75 -4.15 16.14
N ASP A 47 5.02 -3.40 17.21
CA ASP A 47 4.02 -2.56 17.86
C ASP A 47 3.72 -1.27 17.08
N LYS A 48 4.58 -0.90 16.13
CA LYS A 48 4.47 0.34 15.36
C LYS A 48 4.08 0.14 13.91
N PHE A 49 4.33 -1.05 13.35
CA PHE A 49 4.14 -1.33 11.92
C PHE A 49 3.46 -2.67 11.71
N ILE A 50 2.62 -2.70 10.69
CA ILE A 50 1.98 -3.93 10.20
C ILE A 50 1.97 -3.94 8.67
N PHE A 51 2.15 -5.10 8.08
CA PHE A 51 2.11 -5.30 6.64
C PHE A 51 0.95 -6.23 6.29
N ASP A 52 0.08 -5.80 5.39
CA ASP A 52 -1.08 -6.59 4.97
C ASP A 52 -1.21 -6.58 3.45
N LYS A 53 -2.21 -7.24 2.93
CA LYS A 53 -2.44 -7.40 1.49
C LYS A 53 -3.89 -7.15 1.14
N ILE A 54 -4.11 -6.62 -0.05
CA ILE A 54 -5.45 -6.42 -0.61
C ILE A 54 -5.40 -6.79 -2.09
N THR A 55 -6.33 -7.64 -2.52
CA THR A 55 -6.48 -7.97 -3.93
C THR A 55 -7.14 -6.82 -4.66
N VAL A 56 -6.46 -6.29 -5.67
CA VAL A 56 -6.94 -5.19 -6.49
C VAL A 56 -6.76 -5.58 -7.95
N LYS A 57 -7.86 -5.68 -8.69
CA LYS A 57 -7.82 -5.98 -10.12
C LYS A 57 -7.31 -4.77 -10.90
N GLU A 58 -6.81 -5.00 -12.13
CA GLU A 58 -6.26 -3.93 -12.94
C GLU A 58 -7.23 -2.76 -13.11
N GLU A 59 -8.48 -3.05 -13.42
CA GLU A 59 -9.52 -2.04 -13.62
C GLU A 59 -10.02 -1.37 -12.34
N GLU A 60 -9.59 -1.87 -11.18
CA GLU A 60 -10.01 -1.36 -9.88
C GLU A 60 -8.99 -0.41 -9.24
N LEU A 61 -7.85 -0.21 -9.88
CA LEU A 61 -6.75 0.54 -9.26
C LEU A 61 -7.14 1.98 -8.92
N GLU A 62 -7.82 2.66 -9.82
CA GLU A 62 -8.26 4.05 -9.59
C GLU A 62 -9.18 4.14 -8.37
N GLU A 63 -10.15 3.26 -8.29
CA GLU A 63 -11.07 3.22 -7.15
C GLU A 63 -10.34 2.93 -5.85
N PHE A 64 -9.39 1.99 -5.88
CA PHE A 64 -8.60 1.66 -4.70
C PHE A 64 -7.79 2.87 -4.21
N ILE A 65 -7.11 3.57 -5.12
CA ILE A 65 -6.31 4.76 -4.77
C ILE A 65 -7.21 5.84 -4.18
N PHE A 66 -8.37 6.07 -4.78
CA PHE A 66 -9.33 7.04 -4.26
C PHE A 66 -9.78 6.69 -2.84
N ASP A 67 -10.16 5.43 -2.61
CA ASP A 67 -10.61 4.99 -1.30
C ASP A 67 -9.50 5.04 -0.26
N LEU A 68 -8.27 4.66 -0.65
CA LEU A 68 -7.11 4.73 0.23
C LEU A 68 -6.84 6.17 0.67
N LYS A 69 -6.83 7.10 -0.27
CA LYS A 69 -6.58 8.51 0.04
C LYS A 69 -7.69 9.09 0.91
N ASP A 70 -8.93 8.68 0.67
CA ASP A 70 -10.06 9.16 1.46
C ASP A 70 -9.95 8.74 2.93
N ILE A 71 -9.64 7.48 3.19
CA ILE A 71 -9.45 6.98 4.54
C ILE A 71 -8.20 7.58 5.17
N ASN A 72 -7.11 7.63 4.44
CA ASN A 72 -5.83 8.09 4.96
C ASN A 72 -5.81 9.60 5.26
N LYS A 73 -6.70 10.35 4.64
CA LYS A 73 -6.89 11.77 4.96
C LYS A 73 -7.21 11.97 6.44
N LYS A 74 -7.94 11.03 7.04
CA LYS A 74 -8.37 11.11 8.44
C LYS A 74 -7.35 10.48 9.39
N THR A 75 -6.72 9.39 8.99
CA THR A 75 -5.90 8.57 9.89
C THR A 75 -4.42 8.80 9.73
N ASN A 76 -3.97 9.12 8.52
CA ASN A 76 -2.56 9.28 8.14
C ASN A 76 -1.70 8.08 8.56
N SER A 77 -2.31 6.89 8.66
CA SER A 77 -1.66 5.69 9.16
C SER A 77 -1.19 4.72 8.10
N PHE A 78 -1.65 4.89 6.85
CA PHE A 78 -1.15 4.11 5.72
C PHE A 78 0.09 4.80 5.17
N VAL A 79 1.27 4.19 5.39
CA VAL A 79 2.55 4.84 5.12
C VAL A 79 3.32 4.20 3.96
N GLY A 80 2.88 3.06 3.47
CA GLY A 80 3.54 2.37 2.37
C GLY A 80 2.59 1.56 1.53
N LEU A 81 2.86 1.54 0.21
CA LEU A 81 2.11 0.75 -0.75
C LEU A 81 3.11 0.01 -1.63
N THR A 82 3.01 -1.31 -1.65
CA THR A 82 3.81 -2.15 -2.52
C THR A 82 2.94 -2.67 -3.65
N CYS A 83 3.45 -2.58 -4.87
CA CYS A 83 2.70 -3.00 -6.05
C CYS A 83 3.33 -4.25 -6.65
N THR A 84 2.49 -5.25 -6.92
CA THR A 84 2.85 -6.38 -7.77
C THR A 84 1.95 -6.39 -8.99
N MET A 85 2.09 -7.37 -9.87
CA MET A 85 1.29 -7.45 -11.08
C MET A 85 -0.22 -7.38 -10.76
N PRO A 86 -1.01 -6.61 -11.49
CA PRO A 86 -0.68 -5.88 -12.72
C PRO A 86 -0.44 -4.38 -12.53
N HIS A 87 -0.04 -3.93 -11.34
CA HIS A 87 -0.06 -2.52 -10.98
C HIS A 87 1.26 -1.78 -11.09
N LYS A 88 2.38 -2.49 -11.33
CA LYS A 88 3.71 -1.85 -11.31
C LYS A 88 3.86 -0.68 -12.27
N GLN A 89 3.22 -0.75 -13.42
CA GLN A 89 3.25 0.34 -14.41
C GLN A 89 2.10 1.32 -14.21
N ASN A 90 0.91 0.79 -13.94
CA ASN A 90 -0.30 1.62 -13.86
C ASN A 90 -0.30 2.55 -12.65
N ILE A 91 0.43 2.20 -11.58
CA ILE A 91 0.50 3.04 -10.38
C ILE A 91 1.21 4.39 -10.65
N ILE A 92 2.05 4.47 -11.67
CA ILE A 92 2.88 5.65 -11.94
C ILE A 92 2.03 6.91 -12.08
N LYS A 93 0.91 6.84 -12.77
CA LYS A 93 0.06 8.01 -13.00
C LYS A 93 -0.61 8.54 -11.74
N TYR A 94 -0.59 7.78 -10.65
CA TYR A 94 -1.17 8.20 -9.37
C TYR A 94 -0.12 8.73 -8.39
N LEU A 95 1.16 8.75 -8.77
CA LEU A 95 2.23 9.22 -7.93
C LEU A 95 2.31 10.74 -7.97
N ASP A 96 2.48 11.35 -6.81
CA ASP A 96 2.68 12.80 -6.71
C ASP A 96 4.14 13.15 -7.02
N GLU A 97 5.07 12.23 -6.76
CA GLU A 97 6.49 12.42 -7.00
C GLU A 97 7.12 11.09 -7.39
N ILE A 98 7.98 11.08 -8.41
CA ILE A 98 8.64 9.88 -8.91
C ILE A 98 10.09 10.19 -9.31
N LYS A 99 11.00 9.27 -8.95
CA LYS A 99 12.42 9.39 -9.32
C LYS A 99 12.61 9.16 -10.82
N ASN A 100 13.65 9.80 -11.39
CA ASN A 100 13.92 9.71 -12.82
C ASN A 100 14.12 8.27 -13.32
N GLU A 101 14.79 7.44 -12.53
CA GLU A 101 15.04 6.04 -12.90
C GLU A 101 13.74 5.28 -13.10
N ALA A 102 12.76 5.48 -12.22
CA ALA A 102 11.47 4.83 -12.35
C ALA A 102 10.68 5.34 -13.55
N LYS A 103 10.81 6.62 -13.89
CA LYS A 103 10.21 7.19 -15.11
C LYS A 103 10.77 6.53 -16.35
N ILE A 104 12.06 6.28 -16.38
CA ILE A 104 12.75 5.65 -17.52
C ILE A 104 12.33 4.19 -17.64
N ILE A 105 12.33 3.47 -16.53
CA ILE A 105 11.97 2.04 -16.49
C ILE A 105 10.47 1.85 -16.72
N GLY A 106 9.66 2.80 -16.27
CA GLY A 106 8.20 2.75 -16.41
C GLY A 106 7.54 1.76 -15.47
N ALA A 107 8.16 1.48 -14.31
CA ALA A 107 7.59 0.56 -13.32
C ALA A 107 8.00 0.96 -11.91
N VAL A 108 7.10 0.71 -10.96
CA VAL A 108 7.30 1.05 -9.55
C VAL A 108 6.88 -0.14 -8.67
N ASN A 109 7.76 -0.56 -7.76
CA ASN A 109 7.48 -1.62 -6.80
C ASN A 109 6.90 -1.10 -5.49
N SER A 110 7.48 -0.05 -4.95
CA SER A 110 7.12 0.46 -3.63
C SER A 110 6.90 1.96 -3.65
N VAL A 111 5.89 2.40 -2.92
CA VAL A 111 5.48 3.79 -2.82
C VAL A 111 5.46 4.19 -1.35
N LEU A 112 6.12 5.28 -1.03
CA LEU A 112 6.05 5.90 0.30
C LEU A 112 4.85 6.84 0.32
N ILE A 113 4.05 6.75 1.39
CA ILE A 113 2.92 7.64 1.59
C ILE A 113 3.23 8.54 2.79
N LYS A 114 3.30 9.83 2.54
CA LYS A 114 3.53 10.83 3.59
C LYS A 114 2.64 12.03 3.33
N ASP A 115 1.90 12.45 4.38
CA ASP A 115 0.94 13.55 4.29
C ASP A 115 -0.06 13.31 3.14
N ASN A 116 -0.46 12.05 2.97
CA ASN A 116 -1.36 11.57 1.92
C ASN A 116 -0.86 11.81 0.49
N LYS A 117 0.46 12.01 0.33
CA LYS A 117 1.10 12.12 -0.98
C LYS A 117 1.88 10.85 -1.27
N PHE A 118 1.76 10.36 -2.49
CA PHE A 118 2.38 9.14 -2.95
C PHE A 118 3.71 9.47 -3.61
N ARG A 119 4.79 8.94 -3.05
CA ARG A 119 6.16 9.19 -3.53
C ARG A 119 6.89 7.88 -3.72
N LEU A 120 7.77 7.88 -4.70
CA LEU A 120 8.67 6.75 -4.89
C LEU A 120 9.78 6.79 -3.85
#